data_cc96a3a0747c7cd3568d5499d9055cb7
#
_entry.id   cc96a3a0747c7cd3568d5499d9055cb7
#
_cell.length_a   1.000
_cell.length_b   1.000
_cell.length_c   1.000
_cell.angle_alpha   90.00
_cell.angle_beta   90.00
_cell.angle_gamma   90.00
#
_symmetry.space_group_name_H-M   'P 1'
#
loop_
_entity.id
_entity.type
_entity.pdbx_description
1 polymer ?
#
loop_
_entity_poly.entity_id
_entity_poly.type
_entity_poly.pdbx_seq_one_letter_code
_entity_poly.pdbx_strand_id
1 'polypeptide(L)'
;HVYVTSRQHSMRSIHMGNFKNTKYAIIGAGIHGLSTAYHLALELKKTGKGNGEDILVIDKGGIGAGASGIACGVVRNNYYQPAMRELMAQCVEVWESDPEAFSYHPVGYMQISPECMREDVNSIFEQQRAIGYESEFIEGKNDSSEYMKSIFSDWRAQGITSVLHEKRGGYANNSKSVYGLAKKAENEGVKILTGVTVTGFKFDDQSEAVKALETDKGDISCEYLVVGAGPWIKSIWEYLELPKTVKFTGKDGKQKEVPMWIYWSLQEGTLGVDPNMLKTNSGDKPPVIHVDSDAPLVGEEGEMITEKLWGIYYKPDFHFGGIQGGSAPFIVQSEPDSVNVDPYGPASPDFVVGPDFAYSWCSALSHCQKRFEG
;
A
#
# COMPACT_ATOMS: atom_id res chain seq x y z
N HIS A 1 -14.39 -15.70 -19.11
CA HIS A 1 -14.95 -14.55 -19.83
C HIS A 1 -15.10 -13.38 -18.88
N VAL A 2 -14.18 -12.41 -18.99
CA VAL A 2 -14.23 -11.14 -18.26
C VAL A 2 -15.22 -10.24 -18.98
N TYR A 3 -16.36 -9.96 -18.40
CA TYR A 3 -17.25 -8.90 -18.87
C TYR A 3 -16.78 -7.57 -18.26
N VAL A 4 -16.07 -6.79 -19.06
CA VAL A 4 -15.83 -5.37 -18.77
C VAL A 4 -17.07 -4.62 -19.22
N THR A 5 -17.97 -4.28 -18.32
CA THR A 5 -19.02 -3.30 -18.58
C THR A 5 -18.40 -1.90 -18.56
N SER A 6 -18.04 -1.39 -19.72
CA SER A 6 -17.72 0.01 -19.92
C SER A 6 -18.98 0.85 -19.67
N ARG A 7 -19.15 1.40 -18.47
CA ARG A 7 -19.98 2.59 -18.32
C ARG A 7 -19.25 3.73 -19.00
N GLN A 8 -19.69 4.11 -20.17
CA GLN A 8 -19.36 5.38 -20.80
C GLN A 8 -19.81 6.50 -19.85
N HIS A 9 -18.87 6.98 -19.00
CA HIS A 9 -19.02 8.30 -18.44
C HIS A 9 -18.83 9.27 -19.59
N SER A 10 -19.86 10.04 -19.91
CA SER A 10 -19.78 11.11 -20.90
C SER A 10 -18.58 11.97 -20.54
N MET A 11 -17.55 11.99 -21.39
CA MET A 11 -16.46 12.95 -21.31
C MET A 11 -17.07 14.35 -21.46
N ARG A 12 -17.39 15.00 -20.35
CA ARG A 12 -17.55 16.44 -20.37
C ARG A 12 -16.19 16.99 -20.74
N SER A 13 -16.10 17.72 -21.85
CA SER A 13 -14.87 18.41 -22.23
C SER A 13 -14.41 19.24 -21.04
N ILE A 14 -13.23 18.92 -20.51
CA ILE A 14 -12.65 19.65 -19.39
C ILE A 14 -12.28 21.03 -19.94
N HIS A 15 -13.04 22.03 -19.54
CA HIS A 15 -12.74 23.42 -19.87
C HIS A 15 -11.58 23.89 -18.96
N MET A 16 -10.34 23.86 -19.48
CA MET A 16 -9.12 24.29 -18.77
C MET A 16 -9.14 25.78 -18.37
N GLY A 17 -10.10 26.57 -18.85
CA GLY A 17 -10.20 28.01 -18.55
C GLY A 17 -10.21 28.36 -17.05
N ASN A 18 -10.64 27.45 -16.18
CA ASN A 18 -10.75 27.66 -14.75
C ASN A 18 -9.54 27.13 -13.93
N PHE A 19 -8.55 26.50 -14.58
CA PHE A 19 -7.43 25.83 -13.89
C PHE A 19 -6.06 26.35 -14.31
N LYS A 20 -5.97 27.57 -14.83
CA LYS A 20 -4.71 28.14 -15.29
C LYS A 20 -3.74 28.50 -14.18
N ASN A 21 -4.24 28.70 -12.96
CA ASN A 21 -3.44 29.11 -11.82
C ASN A 21 -3.91 28.37 -10.56
N THR A 22 -2.98 27.98 -9.73
CA THR A 22 -3.23 27.45 -8.39
C THR A 22 -2.07 27.86 -7.48
N LYS A 23 -2.30 27.92 -6.18
CA LYS A 23 -1.18 28.15 -5.25
C LYS A 23 -0.40 26.87 -5.01
N TYR A 24 -1.11 25.75 -4.79
CA TYR A 24 -0.53 24.44 -4.56
C TYR A 24 -0.95 23.47 -5.66
N ALA A 25 -0.02 23.05 -6.48
CA ALA A 25 -0.21 21.99 -7.46
C ALA A 25 0.28 20.66 -6.90
N ILE A 26 -0.55 19.61 -7.00
CA ILE A 26 -0.21 18.26 -6.55
C ILE A 26 -0.34 17.31 -7.73
N ILE A 27 0.73 16.63 -8.11
CA ILE A 27 0.74 15.64 -9.18
C ILE A 27 0.46 14.26 -8.59
N GLY A 28 -0.62 13.63 -9.04
CA GLY A 28 -1.07 12.29 -8.64
C GLY A 28 -2.29 12.31 -7.74
N ALA A 29 -3.37 11.66 -8.18
CA ALA A 29 -4.59 11.43 -7.42
C ALA A 29 -4.62 10.02 -6.78
N GLY A 30 -3.46 9.52 -6.39
CA GLY A 30 -3.30 8.35 -5.52
C GLY A 30 -3.40 8.74 -4.04
N ILE A 31 -3.18 7.77 -3.15
CA ILE A 31 -3.29 7.96 -1.70
C ILE A 31 -2.39 9.10 -1.19
N HIS A 32 -1.15 9.22 -1.67
CA HIS A 32 -0.22 10.26 -1.22
C HIS A 32 -0.67 11.66 -1.64
N GLY A 33 -1.04 11.85 -2.91
CA GLY A 33 -1.46 13.16 -3.39
C GLY A 33 -2.78 13.62 -2.76
N LEU A 34 -3.77 12.74 -2.67
CA LEU A 34 -5.06 13.06 -2.07
C LEU A 34 -4.96 13.29 -0.55
N SER A 35 -4.15 12.50 0.16
CA SER A 35 -3.91 12.71 1.59
C SER A 35 -3.21 14.04 1.84
N THR A 36 -2.20 14.37 1.03
CA THR A 36 -1.54 15.68 1.11
C THR A 36 -2.53 16.81 0.85
N ALA A 37 -3.36 16.70 -0.19
CA ALA A 37 -4.35 17.72 -0.51
C ALA A 37 -5.36 17.94 0.61
N TYR A 38 -5.91 16.86 1.17
CA TYR A 38 -6.89 16.92 2.25
C TYR A 38 -6.30 17.55 3.52
N HIS A 39 -5.17 17.04 3.99
CA HIS A 39 -4.55 17.53 5.23
C HIS A 39 -3.99 18.95 5.06
N LEU A 40 -3.47 19.31 3.88
CA LEU A 40 -3.05 20.66 3.58
C LEU A 40 -4.25 21.62 3.62
N ALA A 41 -5.39 21.26 3.05
CA ALA A 41 -6.60 22.07 3.10
C ALA A 41 -7.05 22.35 4.55
N LEU A 42 -7.04 21.33 5.40
CA LEU A 42 -7.37 21.46 6.82
C LEU A 42 -6.39 22.40 7.54
N GLU A 43 -5.08 22.23 7.30
CA GLU A 43 -4.07 23.04 7.99
C GLU A 43 -4.06 24.49 7.50
N LEU A 44 -4.27 24.75 6.21
CA LEU A 44 -4.41 26.10 5.67
C LEU A 44 -5.61 26.82 6.31
N LYS A 45 -6.74 26.15 6.42
CA LYS A 45 -7.96 26.67 7.05
C LYS A 45 -7.74 26.96 8.53
N LYS A 46 -7.14 26.04 9.26
CA LYS A 46 -6.81 26.15 10.69
C LYS A 46 -5.87 27.33 10.98
N THR A 47 -4.88 27.53 10.12
CA THR A 47 -3.85 28.60 10.29
C THR A 47 -4.26 29.93 9.66
N GLY A 48 -5.40 30.01 8.96
CA GLY A 48 -5.86 31.21 8.26
C GLY A 48 -4.99 31.62 7.06
N LYS A 49 -4.18 30.67 6.51
CA LYS A 49 -3.26 30.94 5.39
C LYS A 49 -3.83 30.60 4.02
N GLY A 50 -5.05 30.09 3.97
CA GLY A 50 -5.75 29.69 2.75
C GLY A 50 -6.80 28.63 3.05
N ASN A 51 -7.22 27.92 2.02
CA ASN A 51 -8.19 26.84 2.10
C ASN A 51 -8.00 25.84 0.94
N GLY A 52 -8.91 24.87 0.80
CA GLY A 52 -8.81 23.85 -0.26
C GLY A 52 -8.94 24.42 -1.69
N GLU A 53 -9.55 25.59 -1.89
CA GLU A 53 -9.65 26.21 -3.22
C GLU A 53 -8.29 26.62 -3.78
N ASP A 54 -7.28 26.78 -2.92
CA ASP A 54 -5.90 27.08 -3.30
C ASP A 54 -5.14 25.83 -3.83
N ILE A 55 -5.77 24.65 -3.77
CA ILE A 55 -5.13 23.35 -4.07
C ILE A 55 -5.74 22.73 -5.31
N LEU A 56 -4.89 22.31 -6.25
CA LEU A 56 -5.25 21.56 -7.44
C LEU A 56 -4.48 20.24 -7.48
N VAL A 57 -5.19 19.13 -7.47
CA VAL A 57 -4.64 17.80 -7.73
C VAL A 57 -4.80 17.46 -9.21
N ILE A 58 -3.76 16.96 -9.85
CA ILE A 58 -3.72 16.65 -11.28
C ILE A 58 -3.31 15.19 -11.46
N ASP A 59 -4.05 14.43 -12.26
CA ASP A 59 -3.73 13.05 -12.57
C ASP A 59 -3.96 12.73 -14.04
N LYS A 60 -3.04 11.97 -14.66
CA LYS A 60 -3.16 11.56 -16.06
C LYS A 60 -4.28 10.54 -16.30
N GLY A 61 -4.60 9.75 -15.29
CA GLY A 61 -5.66 8.75 -15.31
C GLY A 61 -6.87 9.19 -14.50
N GLY A 62 -7.28 8.37 -13.57
CA GLY A 62 -8.37 8.61 -12.63
C GLY A 62 -7.91 8.54 -11.18
N ILE A 63 -8.82 8.86 -10.26
CA ILE A 63 -8.58 8.72 -8.84
C ILE A 63 -8.17 7.27 -8.53
N GLY A 64 -6.99 7.10 -7.93
CA GLY A 64 -6.46 5.79 -7.56
C GLY A 64 -6.07 4.88 -8.73
N ALA A 65 -5.90 5.39 -9.96
CA ALA A 65 -5.61 4.60 -11.15
C ALA A 65 -4.26 3.85 -11.12
N GLY A 66 -3.35 4.26 -10.24
CA GLY A 66 -2.05 3.61 -10.06
C GLY A 66 -2.03 2.55 -8.96
N ALA A 67 -0.89 2.39 -8.29
CA ALA A 67 -0.66 1.40 -7.23
C ALA A 67 -1.69 1.47 -6.10
N SER A 68 -2.23 2.65 -5.78
CA SER A 68 -3.26 2.80 -4.74
C SER A 68 -4.55 2.04 -5.04
N GLY A 69 -4.93 1.88 -6.32
CA GLY A 69 -6.13 1.17 -6.71
C GLY A 69 -6.01 -0.35 -6.72
N ILE A 70 -4.78 -0.88 -6.73
CA ILE A 70 -4.50 -2.33 -6.75
C ILE A 70 -3.90 -2.85 -5.45
N ALA A 71 -3.54 -1.97 -4.52
CA ALA A 71 -2.95 -2.36 -3.24
C ALA A 71 -3.87 -3.26 -2.42
N CYS A 72 -3.30 -4.13 -1.60
CA CYS A 72 -4.04 -5.01 -0.70
C CYS A 72 -4.83 -4.25 0.37
N GLY A 73 -4.45 -3.02 0.67
CA GLY A 73 -5.16 -2.16 1.63
C GLY A 73 -4.94 -2.54 3.09
N VAL A 74 -3.84 -3.19 3.42
CA VAL A 74 -3.46 -3.51 4.80
C VAL A 74 -3.01 -2.25 5.53
N VAL A 75 -3.57 -2.02 6.72
CA VAL A 75 -3.23 -0.93 7.63
C VAL A 75 -2.65 -1.54 8.91
N ARG A 76 -1.39 -1.20 9.25
CA ARG A 76 -0.68 -1.81 10.36
C ARG A 76 0.38 -0.86 10.95
N ASN A 77 0.87 -1.18 12.14
CA ASN A 77 2.02 -0.53 12.76
C ASN A 77 3.29 -1.43 12.76
N ASN A 78 3.17 -2.69 12.37
CA ASN A 78 4.25 -3.66 12.33
C ASN A 78 5.33 -3.28 11.30
N TYR A 79 6.35 -2.55 11.73
CA TYR A 79 7.51 -2.16 10.95
C TYR A 79 8.78 -2.26 11.80
N TYR A 80 9.89 -2.65 11.19
CA TYR A 80 11.19 -2.76 11.87
C TYR A 80 11.82 -1.40 12.18
N GLN A 81 11.49 -0.35 11.43
CA GLN A 81 12.02 1.00 11.64
C GLN A 81 11.20 1.75 12.70
N PRO A 82 11.81 2.24 13.80
CA PRO A 82 11.10 2.99 14.85
C PRO A 82 10.32 4.19 14.32
N ALA A 83 10.94 5.01 13.48
CA ALA A 83 10.28 6.18 12.88
C ALA A 83 9.03 5.82 12.08
N MET A 84 9.03 4.66 11.39
CA MET A 84 7.86 4.18 10.67
C MET A 84 6.74 3.77 11.62
N ARG A 85 7.05 3.17 12.77
CA ARG A 85 6.04 2.82 13.77
C ARG A 85 5.35 4.06 14.36
N GLU A 86 6.12 5.08 14.70
CA GLU A 86 5.57 6.36 15.18
C GLU A 86 4.65 6.99 14.13
N LEU A 87 5.11 7.06 12.88
CA LEU A 87 4.31 7.57 11.77
C LEU A 87 3.03 6.75 11.55
N MET A 88 3.14 5.41 11.54
CA MET A 88 1.99 4.55 11.31
C MET A 88 0.99 4.56 12.46
N ALA A 89 1.42 4.77 13.70
CA ALA A 89 0.49 4.97 14.82
C ALA A 89 -0.42 6.17 14.57
N GLN A 90 0.12 7.29 14.10
CA GLN A 90 -0.66 8.47 13.71
C GLN A 90 -1.54 8.19 12.47
N CYS A 91 -1.02 7.45 11.48
CA CYS A 91 -1.81 7.08 10.31
C CYS A 91 -3.02 6.20 10.68
N VAL A 92 -2.88 5.26 11.60
CA VAL A 92 -3.99 4.43 12.08
C VAL A 92 -5.09 5.30 12.69
N GLU A 93 -4.74 6.34 13.46
CA GLU A 93 -5.71 7.30 14.00
C GLU A 93 -6.51 8.02 12.89
N VAL A 94 -5.85 8.36 11.79
CA VAL A 94 -6.54 8.94 10.62
C VAL A 94 -7.56 7.96 10.05
N TRP A 95 -7.20 6.68 9.87
CA TRP A 95 -8.10 5.64 9.39
C TRP A 95 -9.30 5.43 10.34
N GLU A 96 -9.05 5.42 11.64
CA GLU A 96 -10.06 5.25 12.69
C GLU A 96 -10.97 6.47 12.85
N SER A 97 -10.54 7.65 12.41
CA SER A 97 -11.33 8.89 12.52
C SER A 97 -12.62 8.88 11.69
N ASP A 98 -12.66 8.12 10.60
CA ASP A 98 -13.84 8.02 9.72
C ASP A 98 -13.81 6.68 8.95
N PRO A 99 -14.06 5.54 9.65
CA PRO A 99 -13.94 4.22 9.04
C PRO A 99 -14.92 4.00 7.88
N GLU A 100 -16.07 4.66 7.90
CA GLU A 100 -17.06 4.56 6.83
C GLU A 100 -16.56 5.21 5.56
N ALA A 101 -16.10 6.46 5.63
CA ALA A 101 -15.57 7.18 4.47
C ALA A 101 -14.34 6.49 3.87
N PHE A 102 -13.49 5.90 4.72
CA PHE A 102 -12.29 5.17 4.29
C PHE A 102 -12.54 3.70 3.98
N SER A 103 -13.78 3.20 4.13
CA SER A 103 -14.08 1.77 4.00
C SER A 103 -13.09 0.88 4.77
N TYR A 104 -12.78 1.32 6.00
CA TYR A 104 -11.77 0.73 6.88
C TYR A 104 -12.41 -0.23 7.89
N HIS A 105 -11.75 -1.36 8.11
CA HIS A 105 -12.14 -2.39 9.06
C HIS A 105 -11.04 -2.53 10.13
N PRO A 106 -11.26 -2.02 11.34
CA PRO A 106 -10.30 -2.09 12.45
C PRO A 106 -10.36 -3.48 13.12
N VAL A 107 -9.91 -4.49 12.42
CA VAL A 107 -9.97 -5.89 12.86
C VAL A 107 -8.66 -6.41 13.44
N GLY A 108 -7.62 -5.58 13.44
CA GLY A 108 -6.29 -5.94 13.87
C GLY A 108 -5.40 -6.53 12.77
N TYR A 109 -4.15 -6.74 13.12
CA TYR A 109 -3.12 -7.34 12.28
C TYR A 109 -2.31 -8.33 13.11
N MET A 110 -2.02 -9.49 12.58
CA MET A 110 -1.26 -10.54 13.26
C MET A 110 0.00 -10.87 12.48
N GLN A 111 1.16 -10.79 13.16
CA GLN A 111 2.43 -11.33 12.70
C GLN A 111 2.69 -12.64 13.45
N ILE A 112 2.68 -13.75 12.74
CA ILE A 112 2.95 -15.09 13.26
C ILE A 112 4.32 -15.51 12.73
N SER A 113 5.28 -15.84 13.61
CA SER A 113 6.69 -15.90 13.22
C SER A 113 7.43 -17.11 13.82
N PRO A 114 8.48 -17.60 13.11
CA PRO A 114 9.37 -18.65 13.60
C PRO A 114 10.36 -18.13 14.65
N GLU A 115 11.09 -19.05 15.27
CA GLU A 115 12.06 -18.71 16.31
C GLU A 115 13.16 -17.74 15.86
N CYS A 116 13.60 -17.86 14.61
CA CYS A 116 14.65 -16.98 14.08
C CYS A 116 14.23 -15.51 13.94
N MET A 117 12.93 -15.19 14.00
CA MET A 117 12.39 -13.83 13.95
C MET A 117 11.89 -13.33 15.31
N ARG A 118 11.86 -14.17 16.34
CA ARG A 118 11.22 -13.87 17.64
C ARG A 118 11.76 -12.60 18.30
N GLU A 119 13.07 -12.41 18.30
CA GLU A 119 13.70 -11.23 18.93
C GLU A 119 13.34 -9.94 18.20
N ASP A 120 13.33 -9.96 16.88
CA ASP A 120 12.95 -8.82 16.06
C ASP A 120 11.48 -8.43 16.26
N VAL A 121 10.58 -9.43 16.29
CA VAL A 121 9.14 -9.23 16.51
C VAL A 121 8.88 -8.74 17.95
N ASN A 122 9.59 -9.27 18.95
CA ASN A 122 9.51 -8.76 20.32
C ASN A 122 9.99 -7.30 20.40
N SER A 123 11.04 -6.94 19.68
CA SER A 123 11.51 -5.55 19.62
C SER A 123 10.42 -4.61 19.05
N ILE A 124 9.65 -5.06 18.07
CA ILE A 124 8.51 -4.31 17.56
C ILE A 124 7.45 -4.13 18.65
N PHE A 125 7.09 -5.20 19.35
CA PHE A 125 6.14 -5.18 20.45
C PHE A 125 6.53 -4.18 21.56
N GLU A 126 7.79 -4.24 22.03
CA GLU A 126 8.28 -3.34 23.08
C GLU A 126 8.21 -1.87 22.64
N GLN A 127 8.50 -1.59 21.39
CA GLN A 127 8.41 -0.23 20.85
C GLN A 127 6.98 0.22 20.63
N GLN A 128 6.07 -0.67 20.21
CA GLN A 128 4.63 -0.39 20.16
C GLN A 128 4.09 -0.04 21.55
N ARG A 129 4.47 -0.83 22.56
CA ARG A 129 4.11 -0.58 23.97
C ARG A 129 4.64 0.78 24.46
N ALA A 130 5.88 1.12 24.10
CA ALA A 130 6.50 2.39 24.51
C ALA A 130 5.79 3.64 23.95
N ILE A 131 5.17 3.53 22.75
CA ILE A 131 4.37 4.62 22.15
C ILE A 131 2.88 4.52 22.47
N GLY A 132 2.46 3.57 23.32
CA GLY A 132 1.06 3.37 23.69
C GLY A 132 0.19 2.75 22.57
N TYR A 133 0.80 2.09 21.58
CA TYR A 133 0.08 1.36 20.54
C TYR A 133 -0.32 -0.02 21.04
N GLU A 134 -1.63 -0.32 21.03
CA GLU A 134 -2.18 -1.51 21.64
C GLU A 134 -1.82 -2.77 20.83
N SER A 135 -1.06 -3.66 21.45
CA SER A 135 -0.67 -4.96 20.89
C SER A 135 -0.43 -5.98 22.00
N GLU A 136 -0.40 -7.25 21.62
CA GLU A 136 -0.16 -8.40 22.49
C GLU A 136 0.90 -9.30 21.87
N PHE A 137 1.88 -9.73 22.65
CA PHE A 137 2.93 -10.62 22.19
C PHE A 137 2.84 -11.96 22.93
N ILE A 138 2.61 -13.03 22.18
CA ILE A 138 2.52 -14.40 22.66
C ILE A 138 3.81 -15.11 22.25
N GLU A 139 4.45 -15.76 23.20
CA GLU A 139 5.75 -16.39 23.04
C GLU A 139 5.70 -17.86 23.43
N GLY A 140 6.36 -18.70 22.67
CA GLY A 140 6.38 -20.15 22.85
C GLY A 140 5.54 -20.88 21.82
N LYS A 141 6.06 -22.04 21.36
CA LYS A 141 5.41 -22.84 20.31
C LYS A 141 3.99 -23.27 20.68
N ASN A 142 3.79 -23.75 21.92
CA ASN A 142 2.48 -24.22 22.36
C ASN A 142 1.52 -23.06 22.55
N ASP A 143 1.95 -22.02 23.27
CA ASP A 143 1.12 -20.85 23.57
C ASP A 143 0.69 -20.12 22.29
N SER A 144 1.61 -19.96 21.33
CA SER A 144 1.31 -19.41 20.00
C SER A 144 0.29 -20.26 19.26
N SER A 145 0.42 -21.58 19.27
CA SER A 145 -0.53 -22.48 18.63
C SER A 145 -1.91 -22.44 19.29
N GLU A 146 -1.97 -22.45 20.63
CA GLU A 146 -3.21 -22.35 21.39
C GLU A 146 -3.90 -21.00 21.16
N TYR A 147 -3.13 -19.92 21.17
CA TYR A 147 -3.64 -18.58 20.86
C TYR A 147 -4.28 -18.53 19.48
N MET A 148 -3.58 -19.01 18.45
CA MET A 148 -4.12 -19.04 17.09
C MET A 148 -5.36 -19.93 16.98
N LYS A 149 -5.41 -21.08 17.66
CA LYS A 149 -6.59 -21.97 17.73
C LYS A 149 -7.76 -21.34 18.47
N SER A 150 -7.52 -20.45 19.40
CA SER A 150 -8.59 -19.70 20.06
C SER A 150 -9.31 -18.76 19.08
N ILE A 151 -8.64 -18.32 18.03
CA ILE A 151 -9.19 -17.43 16.99
C ILE A 151 -9.70 -18.24 15.80
N PHE A 152 -8.95 -19.27 15.38
CA PHE A 152 -9.26 -20.17 14.26
C PHE A 152 -9.08 -21.62 14.69
N SER A 153 -10.16 -22.34 14.97
CA SER A 153 -10.10 -23.71 15.49
C SER A 153 -9.37 -24.70 14.58
N ASP A 154 -9.28 -24.40 13.30
CA ASP A 154 -8.62 -25.19 12.27
C ASP A 154 -7.17 -24.77 11.99
N TRP A 155 -6.59 -23.89 12.83
CA TRP A 155 -5.20 -23.47 12.74
C TRP A 155 -4.24 -24.65 12.95
N ARG A 156 -3.25 -24.78 12.05
CA ARG A 156 -2.31 -25.91 12.07
C ARG A 156 -0.89 -25.58 11.63
N ALA A 157 -0.58 -24.29 11.38
CA ALA A 157 0.74 -23.90 10.93
C ALA A 157 1.85 -24.44 11.83
N GLN A 158 2.91 -24.92 11.21
CA GLN A 158 4.13 -25.38 11.86
C GLN A 158 5.25 -24.35 11.66
N GLY A 159 6.37 -24.53 12.39
CA GLY A 159 7.51 -23.62 12.28
C GLY A 159 7.23 -22.23 12.82
N ILE A 160 6.37 -22.11 13.83
CA ILE A 160 6.05 -20.83 14.49
C ILE A 160 6.28 -20.94 15.99
N THR A 161 6.76 -19.85 16.61
CA THR A 161 7.04 -19.77 18.06
C THR A 161 6.59 -18.44 18.66
N SER A 162 6.09 -17.51 17.89
CA SER A 162 5.59 -16.23 18.40
C SER A 162 4.45 -15.67 17.57
N VAL A 163 3.59 -14.88 18.22
CA VAL A 163 2.50 -14.12 17.61
C VAL A 163 2.53 -12.70 18.17
N LEU A 164 2.66 -11.71 17.30
CA LEU A 164 2.39 -10.31 17.63
C LEU A 164 1.02 -9.95 17.07
N HIS A 165 0.07 -9.67 17.95
CA HIS A 165 -1.28 -9.29 17.59
C HIS A 165 -1.51 -7.81 17.87
N GLU A 166 -1.46 -6.97 16.85
CA GLU A 166 -1.92 -5.59 16.92
C GLU A 166 -3.44 -5.57 17.04
N LYS A 167 -3.96 -4.94 18.08
CA LYS A 167 -5.42 -4.80 18.28
C LYS A 167 -6.00 -3.67 17.44
N ARG A 168 -5.17 -2.70 17.09
CA ARG A 168 -5.45 -1.63 16.13
C ARG A 168 -4.86 -2.00 14.76
N GLY A 169 -5.28 -1.28 13.72
CA GLY A 169 -4.93 -1.67 12.36
C GLY A 169 -6.01 -2.59 11.76
N GLY A 170 -5.71 -3.18 10.62
CA GLY A 170 -6.65 -4.02 9.89
C GLY A 170 -6.53 -3.85 8.39
N TYR A 171 -7.65 -3.66 7.71
CA TYR A 171 -7.64 -3.49 6.26
C TYR A 171 -8.76 -2.55 5.77
N ALA A 172 -8.54 -1.98 4.59
CA ALA A 172 -9.50 -1.13 3.93
C ALA A 172 -9.80 -1.63 2.50
N ASN A 173 -10.98 -1.32 1.99
CA ASN A 173 -11.21 -1.42 0.56
C ASN A 173 -10.46 -0.28 -0.12
N ASN A 174 -9.36 -0.60 -0.78
CA ASN A 174 -8.42 0.37 -1.34
C ASN A 174 -9.10 1.39 -2.29
N SER A 175 -9.88 0.94 -3.27
CA SER A 175 -10.57 1.84 -4.20
C SER A 175 -11.57 2.74 -3.48
N LYS A 176 -12.42 2.18 -2.61
CA LYS A 176 -13.39 2.98 -1.85
C LYS A 176 -12.70 3.97 -0.93
N SER A 177 -11.59 3.59 -0.29
CA SER A 177 -10.81 4.48 0.57
C SER A 177 -10.25 5.68 -0.17
N VAL A 178 -9.67 5.45 -1.36
CA VAL A 178 -9.09 6.54 -2.16
C VAL A 178 -10.18 7.47 -2.68
N TYR A 179 -11.34 6.94 -3.12
CA TYR A 179 -12.49 7.76 -3.48
C TYR A 179 -13.10 8.50 -2.29
N GLY A 180 -13.19 7.86 -1.11
CA GLY A 180 -13.63 8.51 0.12
C GLY A 180 -12.73 9.67 0.51
N LEU A 181 -11.42 9.48 0.43
CA LEU A 181 -10.43 10.54 0.69
C LEU A 181 -10.54 11.69 -0.32
N ALA A 182 -10.70 11.38 -1.61
CA ALA A 182 -10.93 12.38 -2.65
C ALA A 182 -12.18 13.21 -2.33
N LYS A 183 -13.28 12.55 -1.92
CA LYS A 183 -14.50 13.24 -1.53
C LYS A 183 -14.32 14.14 -0.32
N LYS A 184 -13.55 13.71 0.69
CA LYS A 184 -13.20 14.55 1.84
C LYS A 184 -12.39 15.78 1.41
N ALA A 185 -11.42 15.61 0.51
CA ALA A 185 -10.64 16.72 -0.03
C ALA A 185 -11.52 17.71 -0.83
N GLU A 186 -12.40 17.23 -1.70
CA GLU A 186 -13.36 18.05 -2.45
C GLU A 186 -14.31 18.82 -1.51
N ASN A 187 -14.78 18.23 -0.41
CA ASN A 187 -15.62 18.89 0.56
C ASN A 187 -14.91 20.05 1.28
N GLU A 188 -13.58 20.02 1.38
CA GLU A 188 -12.77 21.16 1.86
C GLU A 188 -12.42 22.17 0.76
N GLY A 189 -12.90 21.98 -0.48
CA GLY A 189 -12.72 22.90 -1.60
C GLY A 189 -11.58 22.53 -2.57
N VAL A 190 -10.88 21.40 -2.32
CA VAL A 190 -9.80 20.93 -3.23
C VAL A 190 -10.38 20.58 -4.60
N LYS A 191 -9.68 20.99 -5.65
CA LYS A 191 -10.04 20.68 -7.04
C LYS A 191 -9.21 19.48 -7.50
N ILE A 192 -9.87 18.50 -8.12
CA ILE A 192 -9.22 17.30 -8.67
C ILE A 192 -9.46 17.24 -10.17
N LEU A 193 -8.37 17.27 -10.93
CA LEU A 193 -8.37 17.29 -12.38
C LEU A 193 -7.77 15.97 -12.90
N THR A 194 -8.62 15.11 -13.43
CA THR A 194 -8.23 13.82 -14.00
C THR A 194 -8.16 13.86 -15.53
N GLY A 195 -7.42 12.96 -16.14
CA GLY A 195 -7.22 12.91 -17.60
C GLY A 195 -6.36 14.05 -18.13
N VAL A 196 -5.45 14.58 -17.31
CA VAL A 196 -4.48 15.62 -17.66
C VAL A 196 -3.08 15.13 -17.33
N THR A 197 -2.25 15.05 -18.35
CA THR A 197 -0.88 14.56 -18.23
C THR A 197 0.10 15.71 -18.10
N VAL A 198 0.91 15.70 -17.03
CA VAL A 198 2.06 16.60 -16.89
C VAL A 198 3.16 16.11 -17.83
N THR A 199 3.65 16.98 -18.69
CA THR A 199 4.66 16.69 -19.72
C THR A 199 5.97 17.43 -19.53
N GLY A 200 6.03 18.37 -18.57
CA GLY A 200 7.23 19.14 -18.27
C GLY A 200 6.96 20.23 -17.23
N PHE A 201 7.94 21.06 -17.02
CA PHE A 201 7.89 22.18 -16.08
C PHE A 201 8.50 23.45 -16.70
N LYS A 202 7.97 24.59 -16.29
CA LYS A 202 8.59 25.90 -16.54
C LYS A 202 9.23 26.40 -15.25
N PHE A 203 10.48 26.80 -15.37
CA PHE A 203 11.26 27.32 -14.27
C PHE A 203 11.28 28.83 -14.28
N ASP A 204 11.50 29.40 -13.13
CA ASP A 204 11.82 30.84 -13.01
C ASP A 204 13.29 31.07 -13.38
N ASP A 205 13.54 32.01 -14.23
CA ASP A 205 14.88 32.26 -14.80
C ASP A 205 15.92 32.75 -13.76
N GLN A 206 15.46 33.21 -12.57
CA GLN A 206 16.33 33.75 -11.53
C GLN A 206 16.54 32.79 -10.35
N SER A 207 15.50 32.00 -10.01
CA SER A 207 15.48 31.17 -8.80
C SER A 207 15.56 29.68 -9.08
N GLU A 208 15.49 29.25 -10.34
CA GLU A 208 15.37 27.83 -10.74
C GLU A 208 14.15 27.13 -10.13
N ALA A 209 13.22 27.87 -9.52
CA ALA A 209 12.01 27.32 -8.95
C ALA A 209 11.00 26.98 -10.05
N VAL A 210 10.22 25.92 -9.86
CA VAL A 210 9.10 25.59 -10.74
C VAL A 210 8.02 26.66 -10.59
N LYS A 211 7.67 27.32 -11.70
CA LYS A 211 6.60 28.34 -11.76
C LYS A 211 5.35 27.88 -12.48
N ALA A 212 5.44 26.83 -13.29
CA ALA A 212 4.29 26.24 -13.95
C ALA A 212 4.54 24.78 -14.33
N LEU A 213 3.46 24.01 -14.40
CA LEU A 213 3.42 22.69 -15.01
C LEU A 213 3.03 22.85 -16.47
N GLU A 214 3.75 22.18 -17.36
CA GLU A 214 3.33 21.95 -18.74
C GLU A 214 2.46 20.72 -18.79
N THR A 215 1.31 20.80 -19.43
CA THR A 215 0.40 19.65 -19.56
C THR A 215 -0.08 19.46 -21.00
N ASP A 216 -0.58 18.28 -21.30
CA ASP A 216 -1.21 17.97 -22.60
C ASP A 216 -2.49 18.80 -22.88
N LYS A 217 -2.96 19.57 -21.89
CA LYS A 217 -4.16 20.45 -22.00
C LYS A 217 -3.81 21.94 -21.84
N GLY A 218 -2.54 22.28 -21.70
CA GLY A 218 -2.04 23.65 -21.50
C GLY A 218 -1.37 23.84 -20.14
N ASP A 219 -0.78 25.00 -19.95
CA ASP A 219 0.03 25.30 -18.77
C ASP A 219 -0.81 25.63 -17.54
N ILE A 220 -0.30 25.27 -16.37
CA ILE A 220 -0.89 25.57 -15.07
C ILE A 220 0.18 26.20 -14.19
N SER A 221 0.03 27.51 -13.88
CA SER A 221 0.95 28.20 -12.98
C SER A 221 0.74 27.78 -11.54
N CYS A 222 1.83 27.65 -10.75
CA CYS A 222 1.76 27.34 -9.33
C CYS A 222 2.88 28.04 -8.55
N GLU A 223 2.65 28.22 -7.24
CA GLU A 223 3.68 28.70 -6.31
C GLU A 223 4.41 27.54 -5.63
N TYR A 224 3.70 26.44 -5.37
CA TYR A 224 4.22 25.25 -4.71
C TYR A 224 3.83 24.00 -5.49
N LEU A 225 4.78 23.08 -5.61
CA LEU A 225 4.58 21.80 -6.28
C LEU A 225 4.81 20.65 -5.30
N VAL A 226 3.86 19.71 -5.28
CA VAL A 226 3.99 18.42 -4.60
C VAL A 226 3.92 17.30 -5.65
N VAL A 227 4.85 16.36 -5.56
CA VAL A 227 4.91 15.23 -6.47
C VAL A 227 4.49 13.95 -5.73
N GLY A 228 3.30 13.45 -6.05
CA GLY A 228 2.73 12.20 -5.56
C GLY A 228 2.49 11.18 -6.68
N ALA A 229 3.41 11.13 -7.66
CA ALA A 229 3.26 10.41 -8.92
C ALA A 229 3.40 8.87 -8.80
N GLY A 230 3.61 8.32 -7.59
CA GLY A 230 3.78 6.87 -7.39
C GLY A 230 4.87 6.27 -8.27
N PRO A 231 4.61 5.16 -8.97
CA PRO A 231 5.62 4.49 -9.80
C PRO A 231 6.13 5.34 -10.99
N TRP A 232 5.41 6.40 -11.37
CA TRP A 232 5.84 7.32 -12.46
C TRP A 232 6.77 8.44 -11.98
N ILE A 233 7.28 8.35 -10.75
CA ILE A 233 8.20 9.36 -10.18
C ILE A 233 9.43 9.57 -11.05
N LYS A 234 9.94 8.54 -11.73
CA LYS A 234 11.11 8.62 -12.61
C LYS A 234 10.91 9.68 -13.70
N SER A 235 9.79 9.67 -14.42
CA SER A 235 9.50 10.63 -15.47
C SER A 235 9.44 12.07 -14.94
N ILE A 236 8.78 12.26 -13.78
CA ILE A 236 8.71 13.59 -13.14
C ILE A 236 10.09 14.05 -12.71
N TRP A 237 10.92 13.16 -12.18
CA TRP A 237 12.29 13.43 -11.76
C TRP A 237 13.17 13.88 -12.93
N GLU A 238 13.00 13.24 -14.09
CA GLU A 238 13.68 13.59 -15.33
C GLU A 238 13.24 14.97 -15.87
N TYR A 239 11.95 15.30 -15.81
CA TYR A 239 11.45 16.63 -16.17
C TYR A 239 11.98 17.74 -15.26
N LEU A 240 12.31 17.41 -14.01
CA LEU A 240 12.91 18.34 -13.04
C LEU A 240 14.44 18.39 -13.14
N GLU A 241 15.04 17.64 -14.07
CA GLU A 241 16.49 17.54 -14.27
C GLU A 241 17.29 17.18 -13.01
N LEU A 242 16.69 16.39 -12.11
CA LEU A 242 17.28 16.01 -10.83
C LEU A 242 18.28 14.84 -10.98
N PRO A 243 19.24 14.69 -10.03
CA PRO A 243 20.27 13.65 -10.10
C PRO A 243 19.67 12.24 -10.15
N LYS A 244 20.20 11.38 -11.05
CA LYS A 244 19.74 9.98 -11.19
C LYS A 244 20.35 9.04 -10.17
N THR A 245 21.40 9.46 -9.48
CA THR A 245 22.10 8.67 -8.45
C THR A 245 22.22 9.45 -7.16
N VAL A 246 22.40 8.73 -6.08
CA VAL A 246 22.68 9.30 -4.75
C VAL A 246 23.93 8.67 -4.15
N LYS A 247 24.76 9.50 -3.51
CA LYS A 247 25.94 9.05 -2.75
C LYS A 247 25.60 9.03 -1.27
N PHE A 248 25.90 7.93 -0.62
CA PHE A 248 25.77 7.80 0.83
C PHE A 248 26.95 7.05 1.44
N THR A 249 27.18 7.27 2.73
CA THR A 249 28.20 6.53 3.49
C THR A 249 27.51 5.35 4.16
N GLY A 250 27.92 4.14 3.81
CA GLY A 250 27.42 2.91 4.43
C GLY A 250 27.87 2.76 5.89
N LYS A 251 27.29 1.79 6.61
CA LYS A 251 27.70 1.45 7.99
C LYS A 251 29.18 1.06 8.10
N ASP A 252 29.77 0.59 7.00
CA ASP A 252 31.17 0.24 6.85
C ASP A 252 32.11 1.46 6.63
N GLY A 253 31.57 2.68 6.68
CA GLY A 253 32.30 3.92 6.42
C GLY A 253 32.64 4.19 4.95
N LYS A 254 32.26 3.31 4.03
CA LYS A 254 32.54 3.47 2.60
C LYS A 254 31.48 4.26 1.91
N GLN A 255 31.90 5.16 1.02
CA GLN A 255 30.98 5.82 0.12
C GLN A 255 30.50 4.86 -0.98
N LYS A 256 29.19 4.85 -1.21
CA LYS A 256 28.52 4.11 -2.27
C LYS A 256 27.69 5.07 -3.10
N GLU A 257 27.69 4.86 -4.40
CA GLU A 257 26.79 5.54 -5.32
C GLU A 257 25.81 4.51 -5.87
N VAL A 258 24.53 4.80 -5.74
CA VAL A 258 23.45 3.91 -6.15
C VAL A 258 22.42 4.68 -6.96
N PRO A 259 21.59 4.00 -7.78
CA PRO A 259 20.41 4.64 -8.38
C PRO A 259 19.56 5.34 -7.31
N MET A 260 18.94 6.47 -7.68
CA MET A 260 18.09 7.23 -6.76
C MET A 260 16.90 6.40 -6.28
N TRP A 261 16.40 5.48 -7.10
CA TRP A 261 15.35 4.53 -6.79
C TRP A 261 15.54 3.23 -7.58
N ILE A 262 14.88 2.20 -7.09
CA ILE A 262 14.66 0.93 -7.78
C ILE A 262 13.16 0.60 -7.68
N TYR A 263 12.64 -0.17 -8.61
CA TYR A 263 11.30 -0.71 -8.48
C TYR A 263 11.33 -1.98 -7.64
N TRP A 264 10.38 -2.04 -6.74
CA TRP A 264 10.14 -3.19 -5.89
C TRP A 264 8.65 -3.53 -5.98
N SER A 265 8.35 -4.75 -6.31
CA SER A 265 6.98 -5.26 -6.40
C SER A 265 6.84 -6.56 -5.64
N LEU A 266 5.72 -6.69 -4.96
CA LEU A 266 5.28 -7.93 -4.35
C LEU A 266 4.12 -8.46 -5.19
N GLN A 267 4.22 -9.72 -5.63
CA GLN A 267 3.10 -10.35 -6.32
C GLN A 267 1.98 -10.65 -5.33
N GLU A 268 0.78 -10.29 -5.71
CA GLU A 268 -0.44 -10.51 -4.95
C GLU A 268 -1.47 -11.23 -5.82
N GLY A 269 -2.29 -12.05 -5.17
CA GLY A 269 -3.36 -12.78 -5.80
C GLY A 269 -4.65 -12.73 -5.01
N THR A 270 -5.72 -13.18 -5.63
CA THR A 270 -7.03 -13.37 -5.01
C THR A 270 -7.47 -14.82 -5.17
N LEU A 271 -8.08 -15.36 -4.13
CA LEU A 271 -8.66 -16.70 -4.13
C LEU A 271 -10.13 -16.62 -3.71
N GLY A 272 -11.03 -17.07 -4.59
CA GLY A 272 -12.45 -17.16 -4.28
C GLY A 272 -12.71 -18.26 -3.26
N VAL A 273 -13.24 -17.91 -2.10
CA VAL A 273 -13.65 -18.83 -1.06
C VAL A 273 -14.99 -18.38 -0.48
N ASP A 274 -15.74 -19.34 0.11
CA ASP A 274 -16.98 -19.01 0.82
C ASP A 274 -16.68 -17.98 1.94
N PRO A 275 -17.35 -16.82 1.96
CA PRO A 275 -17.17 -15.80 3.00
C PRO A 275 -17.33 -16.33 4.44
N ASN A 276 -18.08 -17.40 4.65
CA ASN A 276 -18.23 -18.02 5.96
C ASN A 276 -16.95 -18.72 6.43
N MET A 277 -16.10 -19.17 5.50
CA MET A 277 -14.79 -19.74 5.81
C MET A 277 -13.79 -18.69 6.32
N LEU A 278 -14.08 -17.40 6.15
CA LEU A 278 -13.17 -16.32 6.55
C LEU A 278 -13.43 -15.82 7.98
N LYS A 279 -14.44 -16.36 8.65
CA LYS A 279 -14.80 -15.93 10.01
C LYS A 279 -13.90 -16.56 11.06
N THR A 280 -13.71 -15.83 12.16
CA THR A 280 -13.14 -16.37 13.40
C THR A 280 -14.08 -17.37 14.06
N ASN A 281 -13.63 -18.01 15.13
CA ASN A 281 -14.47 -18.93 15.92
C ASN A 281 -15.72 -18.26 16.50
N SER A 282 -15.66 -16.96 16.80
CA SER A 282 -16.79 -16.16 17.28
C SER A 282 -17.73 -15.66 16.17
N GLY A 283 -17.38 -15.91 14.90
CA GLY A 283 -18.17 -15.45 13.75
C GLY A 283 -17.81 -14.05 13.28
N ASP A 284 -16.79 -13.43 13.86
CA ASP A 284 -16.33 -12.08 13.52
C ASP A 284 -15.47 -12.08 12.25
N LYS A 285 -15.29 -10.88 11.68
CA LYS A 285 -14.32 -10.66 10.61
C LYS A 285 -12.91 -10.94 11.13
N PRO A 286 -12.06 -11.65 10.35
CA PRO A 286 -10.71 -11.97 10.80
C PRO A 286 -9.81 -10.74 10.79
N PRO A 287 -8.77 -10.70 11.64
CA PRO A 287 -7.64 -9.78 11.46
C PRO A 287 -6.91 -10.10 10.16
N VAL A 288 -6.03 -9.19 9.75
CA VAL A 288 -5.04 -9.51 8.72
C VAL A 288 -4.08 -10.55 9.27
N ILE A 289 -3.85 -11.60 8.53
CA ILE A 289 -2.94 -12.69 8.91
C ILE A 289 -1.65 -12.56 8.09
N HIS A 290 -0.53 -12.50 8.77
CA HIS A 290 0.80 -12.59 8.19
C HIS A 290 1.55 -13.72 8.89
N VAL A 291 1.99 -14.69 8.14
CA VAL A 291 2.72 -15.86 8.65
C VAL A 291 4.08 -15.91 7.97
N ASP A 292 5.13 -15.95 8.78
CA ASP A 292 6.44 -16.43 8.35
C ASP A 292 6.69 -17.78 9.02
N SER A 293 7.26 -18.74 8.29
CA SER A 293 7.54 -20.08 8.80
C SER A 293 8.88 -20.61 8.28
N ASP A 294 9.59 -21.32 9.13
CA ASP A 294 10.80 -22.07 8.79
C ASP A 294 10.54 -23.58 8.60
N ALA A 295 9.27 -24.01 8.72
CA ALA A 295 8.91 -25.37 8.38
C ALA A 295 8.94 -25.57 6.85
N PRO A 296 9.30 -26.79 6.37
CA PRO A 296 9.21 -27.09 4.95
C PRO A 296 7.79 -26.86 4.41
N LEU A 297 7.70 -26.18 3.27
CA LEU A 297 6.45 -26.02 2.53
C LEU A 297 6.38 -27.10 1.47
N VAL A 298 5.33 -27.90 1.53
CA VAL A 298 5.07 -28.98 0.57
C VAL A 298 3.76 -28.72 -0.18
N GLY A 299 3.70 -29.18 -1.41
CA GLY A 299 2.52 -29.12 -2.25
C GLY A 299 1.50 -30.21 -1.95
N GLU A 300 0.43 -30.26 -2.73
CA GLU A 300 -0.70 -31.17 -2.57
C GLU A 300 -0.30 -32.65 -2.72
N GLU A 301 0.63 -32.97 -3.62
CA GLU A 301 1.13 -34.30 -3.86
C GLU A 301 2.33 -34.67 -2.95
N GLY A 302 2.68 -33.81 -2.00
CA GLY A 302 3.80 -33.99 -1.07
C GLY A 302 5.18 -33.59 -1.63
N GLU A 303 5.23 -32.97 -2.80
CA GLU A 303 6.47 -32.45 -3.39
C GLU A 303 6.96 -31.21 -2.62
N MET A 304 8.27 -31.07 -2.55
CA MET A 304 8.92 -29.97 -1.86
C MET A 304 8.83 -28.67 -2.67
N ILE A 305 8.17 -27.65 -2.12
CA ILE A 305 8.14 -26.30 -2.69
C ILE A 305 9.37 -25.51 -2.19
N THR A 306 9.58 -25.48 -0.88
CA THR A 306 10.78 -24.84 -0.30
C THR A 306 11.09 -25.36 1.10
N GLU A 307 12.39 -25.48 1.42
CA GLU A 307 12.91 -25.72 2.77
C GLU A 307 13.43 -24.43 3.42
N LYS A 308 13.37 -23.30 2.70
CA LYS A 308 13.81 -22.00 3.21
C LYS A 308 12.68 -21.32 3.94
N LEU A 309 13.01 -20.31 4.74
CA LEU A 309 12.05 -19.38 5.30
C LEU A 309 11.12 -18.85 4.21
N TRP A 310 9.82 -18.98 4.43
CA TRP A 310 8.77 -18.48 3.54
C TRP A 310 7.75 -17.68 4.34
N GLY A 311 7.00 -16.85 3.65
CA GLY A 311 5.97 -16.05 4.30
C GLY A 311 4.78 -15.78 3.37
N ILE A 312 3.62 -15.66 3.97
CA ILE A 312 2.40 -15.24 3.31
C ILE A 312 1.66 -14.22 4.16
N TYR A 313 0.86 -13.41 3.52
CA TYR A 313 -0.19 -12.66 4.20
C TYR A 313 -1.50 -12.78 3.44
N TYR A 314 -2.60 -12.66 4.14
CA TYR A 314 -3.94 -12.68 3.56
C TYR A 314 -4.96 -11.96 4.43
N LYS A 315 -6.00 -11.49 3.78
CA LYS A 315 -7.16 -10.83 4.38
C LYS A 315 -8.38 -11.03 3.47
N PRO A 316 -9.61 -10.80 3.95
CA PRO A 316 -10.78 -10.79 3.09
C PRO A 316 -10.64 -9.87 1.90
N ASP A 317 -11.08 -10.31 0.73
CA ASP A 317 -11.17 -9.50 -0.48
C ASP A 317 -12.59 -8.99 -0.70
N PHE A 318 -12.71 -7.69 -0.95
CA PHE A 318 -14.01 -7.04 -1.14
C PHE A 318 -14.44 -6.93 -2.60
N HIS A 319 -13.50 -7.16 -3.52
CA HIS A 319 -13.75 -6.91 -4.94
C HIS A 319 -14.29 -8.15 -5.64
N PHE A 320 -13.64 -9.29 -5.39
CA PHE A 320 -13.98 -10.57 -6.04
C PHE A 320 -14.70 -11.54 -5.09
N GLY A 321 -14.71 -11.25 -3.80
CA GLY A 321 -15.08 -12.18 -2.73
C GLY A 321 -13.95 -13.18 -2.44
N GLY A 322 -13.87 -13.68 -1.22
CA GLY A 322 -12.79 -14.57 -0.81
C GLY A 322 -11.65 -13.86 -0.11
N ILE A 323 -10.42 -14.20 -0.43
CA ILE A 323 -9.22 -13.64 0.17
C ILE A 323 -8.29 -13.01 -0.88
N GLN A 324 -7.53 -12.02 -0.43
CA GLN A 324 -6.43 -11.39 -1.17
C GLN A 324 -5.17 -11.44 -0.31
N GLY A 325 -4.03 -11.67 -0.93
CA GLY A 325 -2.75 -11.67 -0.24
C GLY A 325 -1.56 -11.90 -1.15
N GLY A 326 -0.39 -12.00 -0.54
CA GLY A 326 0.87 -12.19 -1.21
C GLY A 326 1.73 -13.28 -0.57
N SER A 327 2.80 -13.63 -1.24
CA SER A 327 3.73 -14.67 -0.79
C SER A 327 5.18 -14.24 -1.08
N ALA A 328 6.06 -14.36 -0.09
CA ALA A 328 7.49 -14.43 -0.33
C ALA A 328 7.86 -15.89 -0.69
N PRO A 329 8.70 -16.11 -1.71
CA PRO A 329 9.70 -15.22 -2.28
C PRO A 329 9.26 -14.41 -3.53
N PHE A 330 7.99 -14.30 -3.84
CA PHE A 330 7.49 -13.59 -5.02
C PHE A 330 7.58 -12.06 -4.91
N ILE A 331 8.75 -11.58 -4.49
CA ILE A 331 9.12 -10.18 -4.44
C ILE A 331 10.14 -9.95 -5.55
N VAL A 332 9.86 -8.99 -6.41
CA VAL A 332 10.73 -8.61 -7.51
C VAL A 332 11.33 -7.23 -7.26
N GLN A 333 12.64 -7.14 -7.42
CA GLN A 333 13.38 -5.88 -7.40
C GLN A 333 13.98 -5.67 -8.78
N SER A 334 13.66 -4.56 -9.41
CA SER A 334 14.08 -4.26 -10.79
C SER A 334 14.68 -2.87 -10.92
N GLU A 335 15.65 -2.76 -11.80
CA GLU A 335 16.27 -1.47 -12.16
C GLU A 335 15.25 -0.57 -12.89
N PRO A 336 15.27 0.76 -12.65
CA PRO A 336 14.28 1.67 -13.19
C PRO A 336 14.11 1.64 -14.71
N ASP A 337 15.19 1.38 -15.44
CA ASP A 337 15.19 1.38 -16.92
C ASP A 337 14.68 0.07 -17.52
N SER A 338 14.57 -1.00 -16.71
CA SER A 338 14.10 -2.31 -17.14
C SER A 338 12.60 -2.54 -16.96
N VAL A 339 11.91 -1.60 -16.31
CA VAL A 339 10.51 -1.77 -15.86
C VAL A 339 9.57 -0.84 -16.59
N ASN A 340 8.51 -1.39 -17.19
CA ASN A 340 7.35 -0.62 -17.61
C ASN A 340 6.32 -0.60 -16.48
N VAL A 341 6.09 0.56 -15.90
CA VAL A 341 5.14 0.77 -14.80
C VAL A 341 3.76 1.22 -15.28
N ASP A 342 3.54 1.37 -16.58
CA ASP A 342 2.25 1.80 -17.10
C ASP A 342 1.23 0.64 -17.04
N PRO A 343 0.19 0.72 -16.21
CA PRO A 343 -0.83 -0.32 -16.11
C PRO A 343 -1.69 -0.44 -17.37
N TYR A 344 -1.64 0.54 -18.25
CA TYR A 344 -2.37 0.55 -19.52
C TYR A 344 -1.49 0.17 -20.72
N GLY A 345 -0.19 -0.04 -20.49
CA GLY A 345 0.77 -0.52 -21.46
C GLY A 345 1.07 -2.02 -21.28
N PRO A 346 1.95 -2.58 -22.10
CA PRO A 346 2.43 -3.94 -21.88
C PRO A 346 3.16 -4.01 -20.53
N ALA A 347 2.63 -4.83 -19.61
CA ALA A 347 3.27 -5.05 -18.32
C ALA A 347 4.65 -5.66 -18.49
N SER A 348 5.62 -5.28 -17.66
CA SER A 348 6.87 -6.02 -17.54
C SER A 348 6.58 -7.46 -17.16
N PRO A 349 7.27 -8.46 -17.73
CA PRO A 349 7.08 -9.87 -17.40
C PRO A 349 7.16 -10.15 -15.90
N ASP A 350 8.02 -9.41 -15.19
CA ASP A 350 8.24 -9.51 -13.74
C ASP A 350 6.98 -9.14 -12.90
N PHE A 351 6.01 -8.44 -13.49
CA PHE A 351 4.77 -8.06 -12.81
C PHE A 351 3.60 -9.00 -13.13
N VAL A 352 3.81 -10.00 -13.97
CA VAL A 352 2.79 -11.00 -14.27
C VAL A 352 2.79 -12.06 -13.18
N VAL A 353 1.64 -12.18 -12.51
CA VAL A 353 1.42 -13.24 -11.51
C VAL A 353 1.25 -14.57 -12.24
N GLY A 354 2.20 -15.48 -12.03
CA GLY A 354 2.23 -16.79 -12.70
C GLY A 354 1.59 -17.91 -11.87
N PRO A 355 1.46 -19.12 -12.46
CA PRO A 355 0.93 -20.29 -11.77
C PRO A 355 1.78 -20.72 -10.56
N ASP A 356 3.08 -20.50 -10.60
CA ASP A 356 3.99 -20.84 -9.49
C ASP A 356 3.66 -20.04 -8.22
N PHE A 357 3.30 -18.75 -8.36
CA PHE A 357 2.81 -17.96 -7.26
C PHE A 357 1.52 -18.57 -6.69
N ALA A 358 0.53 -18.84 -7.53
CA ALA A 358 -0.75 -19.38 -7.10
C ALA A 358 -0.56 -20.71 -6.37
N TYR A 359 0.26 -21.60 -6.91
CA TYR A 359 0.55 -22.90 -6.31
C TYR A 359 1.21 -22.77 -4.93
N SER A 360 2.28 -21.97 -4.83
CA SER A 360 2.98 -21.73 -3.56
C SER A 360 2.08 -21.06 -2.52
N TRP A 361 1.30 -20.06 -2.92
CA TRP A 361 0.42 -19.33 -2.00
C TRP A 361 -0.73 -20.20 -1.49
N CYS A 362 -1.40 -20.97 -2.35
CA CYS A 362 -2.45 -21.90 -1.95
C CYS A 362 -1.90 -22.99 -1.02
N SER A 363 -0.74 -23.57 -1.32
CA SER A 363 -0.08 -24.55 -0.45
C SER A 363 0.24 -23.96 0.93
N ALA A 364 0.71 -22.70 0.98
CA ALA A 364 1.00 -22.03 2.24
C ALA A 364 -0.29 -21.70 3.03
N LEU A 365 -1.38 -21.31 2.37
CA LEU A 365 -2.69 -21.14 3.01
C LEU A 365 -3.17 -22.44 3.64
N SER A 366 -3.11 -23.52 2.89
CA SER A 366 -3.45 -24.86 3.34
C SER A 366 -2.56 -25.34 4.50
N HIS A 367 -1.25 -25.03 4.45
CA HIS A 367 -0.34 -25.28 5.57
C HIS A 367 -0.78 -24.56 6.86
N CYS A 368 -1.29 -23.35 6.76
CA CYS A 368 -1.71 -22.55 7.91
C CYS A 368 -3.06 -22.96 8.47
N GLN A 369 -4.06 -23.20 7.63
CA GLN A 369 -5.43 -23.46 8.04
C GLN A 369 -6.05 -24.59 7.22
N LYS A 370 -6.65 -25.56 7.92
CA LYS A 370 -7.28 -26.74 7.30
C LYS A 370 -8.40 -26.37 6.34
N ARG A 371 -9.13 -25.29 6.60
CA ARG A 371 -10.24 -24.81 5.76
C ARG A 371 -9.86 -24.46 4.31
N PHE A 372 -8.59 -24.32 4.02
CA PHE A 372 -8.08 -24.05 2.68
C PHE A 372 -7.52 -25.29 1.97
N GLU A 373 -7.79 -26.49 2.50
CA GLU A 373 -7.51 -27.74 1.78
C GLU A 373 -8.56 -27.98 0.69
N GLY A 374 -8.11 -28.35 -0.51
CA GLY A 374 -8.94 -28.75 -1.65
C GLY A 374 -9.00 -27.73 -2.75
#